data_5b01380b73094ada6b531a42d68686fa
#
_entry.id   5b01380b73094ada6b531a42d68686fa
#
_cell.length_a   1.000
_cell.length_b   1.000
_cell.length_c   1.000
_cell.angle_alpha   90.00
_cell.angle_beta   90.00
_cell.angle_gamma   90.00
#
_symmetry.space_group_name_H-M   'P 1'
#
loop_
_entity.id
_entity.type
_entity.pdbx_description
1 polymer ?
#
loop_
_entity_poly.entity_id
_entity_poly.type
_entity_poly.pdbx_seq_one_letter_code
_entity_poly.pdbx_strand_id
1 'polypeptide(L)'
;KWWKRFAAVSNKHDSINFSVDGYDQESNDLYRVNSHWDSIMAGMKICADESDMFVNWATIVFKFNENHLLQISNLAKKQGCDSFQLTYSTKFGSKYGEAYGGEYDLLEPSEKYISKTHRYERHTKNLSGRIPMRLHYMKTNYKKFKEIKKQFTGDIIPMCLIGNRGSYMNAEGTIFPCSWTSFPYKSLEHNGKTIDWEDSFFVKNKHLVNAKGNRSLEQILNDDLWQKLFESFTKNPFVECSQKCSKEVVDKRYGVGYYTN
;
A
#
# COMPACT_ATOMS: atom_id res chain seq x y z
N LYS A 1 -20.84 -3.63 -16.64
CA LYS A 1 -20.44 -2.52 -17.52
C LYS A 1 -19.16 -1.80 -17.05
N TRP A 2 -19.03 -1.47 -15.75
CA TRP A 2 -17.89 -0.70 -15.24
C TRP A 2 -16.55 -1.45 -15.41
N TRP A 3 -16.47 -2.71 -14.99
CA TRP A 3 -15.28 -3.55 -15.11
C TRP A 3 -14.74 -3.65 -16.53
N LYS A 4 -15.62 -3.81 -17.53
CA LYS A 4 -15.20 -3.86 -18.95
C LYS A 4 -14.60 -2.53 -19.42
N ARG A 5 -15.18 -1.41 -19.01
CA ARG A 5 -14.63 -0.08 -19.34
C ARG A 5 -13.29 0.14 -18.68
N PHE A 6 -13.15 -0.32 -17.42
CA PHE A 6 -11.90 -0.24 -16.68
C PHE A 6 -10.82 -1.10 -17.35
N ALA A 7 -11.10 -2.37 -17.67
CA ALA A 7 -10.19 -3.25 -18.38
C ALA A 7 -9.74 -2.69 -19.74
N ALA A 8 -10.67 -2.09 -20.49
CA ALA A 8 -10.38 -1.53 -21.81
C ALA A 8 -9.41 -0.35 -21.83
N VAL A 9 -9.27 0.38 -20.72
CA VAL A 9 -8.30 1.51 -20.58
C VAL A 9 -7.03 1.11 -19.84
N SER A 10 -6.96 -0.10 -19.32
CA SER A 10 -5.83 -0.62 -18.55
C SER A 10 -4.84 -1.35 -19.46
N ASN A 11 -3.57 -1.38 -19.05
CA ASN A 11 -2.50 -1.95 -19.85
C ASN A 11 -1.47 -2.70 -18.96
N LYS A 12 -0.44 -3.25 -19.59
CA LYS A 12 0.63 -4.02 -18.92
C LYS A 12 1.42 -3.28 -17.82
N HIS A 13 1.29 -1.96 -17.74
CA HIS A 13 1.93 -1.16 -16.69
C HIS A 13 1.04 -0.99 -15.46
N ASP A 14 -0.22 -1.40 -15.56
CA ASP A 14 -1.18 -1.31 -14.48
C ASP A 14 -1.22 -2.59 -13.66
N SER A 15 -1.65 -2.46 -12.41
CA SER A 15 -1.94 -3.58 -11.54
C SER A 15 -3.17 -3.29 -10.70
N ILE A 16 -3.98 -4.32 -10.50
CA ILE A 16 -5.12 -4.26 -9.60
C ILE A 16 -4.96 -5.27 -8.48
N ASN A 17 -5.34 -4.85 -7.27
CA ASN A 17 -5.35 -5.72 -6.11
C ASN A 17 -6.78 -5.89 -5.59
N PHE A 18 -7.28 -7.11 -5.67
CA PHE A 18 -8.55 -7.48 -5.07
C PHE A 18 -8.30 -8.00 -3.65
N SER A 19 -8.81 -7.26 -2.67
CA SER A 19 -8.74 -7.65 -1.26
C SER A 19 -9.94 -8.52 -0.92
N VAL A 20 -9.75 -9.83 -0.89
CA VAL A 20 -10.80 -10.84 -0.65
C VAL A 20 -10.30 -11.82 0.39
N ASP A 21 -11.03 -11.94 1.48
CA ASP A 21 -10.59 -12.72 2.64
C ASP A 21 -11.41 -13.99 2.84
N GLY A 22 -12.56 -14.12 2.15
CA GLY A 22 -13.41 -15.29 2.15
C GLY A 22 -13.20 -16.23 0.97
N TYR A 23 -13.93 -17.33 0.98
CA TYR A 23 -14.01 -18.33 -0.09
C TYR A 23 -15.41 -18.41 -0.73
N ASP A 24 -16.37 -17.63 -0.20
CA ASP A 24 -17.71 -17.38 -0.67
C ASP A 24 -18.24 -16.04 -0.12
N GLN A 25 -19.49 -15.67 -0.45
CA GLN A 25 -20.10 -14.43 0.02
C GLN A 25 -20.14 -14.37 1.55
N GLU A 26 -20.62 -15.44 2.20
CA GLU A 26 -20.83 -15.47 3.64
C GLU A 26 -19.50 -15.32 4.41
N SER A 27 -18.49 -16.11 4.05
CA SER A 27 -17.18 -16.02 4.68
C SER A 27 -16.46 -14.70 4.39
N ASN A 28 -16.68 -14.12 3.21
CA ASN A 28 -16.06 -12.83 2.88
C ASN A 28 -16.69 -11.68 3.65
N ASP A 29 -18.00 -11.73 3.90
CA ASP A 29 -18.73 -10.70 4.66
C ASP A 29 -18.38 -10.68 6.15
N LEU A 30 -17.75 -11.72 6.69
CA LEU A 30 -17.22 -11.70 8.06
C LEU A 30 -16.23 -10.55 8.28
N TYR A 31 -15.48 -10.16 7.25
CA TYR A 31 -14.53 -9.08 7.33
C TYR A 31 -14.81 -7.96 6.31
N ARG A 32 -15.20 -8.31 5.09
CA ARG A 32 -15.54 -7.37 4.02
C ARG A 32 -17.03 -7.07 4.00
N VAL A 33 -17.52 -6.49 5.08
CA VAL A 33 -18.95 -6.18 5.26
C VAL A 33 -19.51 -5.42 4.05
N ASN A 34 -20.72 -5.82 3.59
CA ASN A 34 -21.40 -5.29 2.42
C ASN A 34 -20.62 -5.50 1.09
N SER A 35 -19.76 -6.47 1.02
CA SER A 35 -19.13 -6.84 -0.24
C SER A 35 -20.11 -7.56 -1.17
N HIS A 36 -19.90 -7.44 -2.48
CA HIS A 36 -20.68 -8.14 -3.49
C HIS A 36 -19.81 -9.17 -4.19
N TRP A 37 -19.83 -10.40 -3.69
CA TRP A 37 -18.99 -11.50 -4.16
C TRP A 37 -19.02 -11.68 -5.67
N ASP A 38 -20.20 -11.80 -6.28
CA ASP A 38 -20.34 -12.00 -7.72
C ASP A 38 -19.74 -10.85 -8.54
N SER A 39 -19.89 -9.62 -8.06
CA SER A 39 -19.29 -8.46 -8.73
C SER A 39 -17.77 -8.46 -8.64
N ILE A 40 -17.22 -8.90 -7.49
CA ILE A 40 -15.78 -9.02 -7.28
C ILE A 40 -15.21 -10.12 -8.19
N MET A 41 -15.83 -11.29 -8.20
CA MET A 41 -15.42 -12.43 -9.03
C MET A 41 -15.49 -12.08 -10.52
N ALA A 42 -16.59 -11.47 -10.96
CA ALA A 42 -16.73 -10.99 -12.33
C ALA A 42 -15.70 -9.90 -12.69
N GLY A 43 -15.40 -9.01 -11.75
CA GLY A 43 -14.39 -7.97 -11.91
C GLY A 43 -13.00 -8.54 -12.13
N MET A 44 -12.59 -9.49 -11.29
CA MET A 44 -11.31 -10.21 -11.45
C MET A 44 -11.20 -10.89 -12.81
N LYS A 45 -12.24 -11.66 -13.15
CA LYS A 45 -12.28 -12.41 -14.41
C LYS A 45 -12.16 -11.49 -15.63
N ILE A 46 -12.91 -10.39 -15.64
CA ILE A 46 -12.84 -9.40 -16.72
C ILE A 46 -11.45 -8.77 -16.80
N CYS A 47 -10.87 -8.35 -15.66
CA CYS A 47 -9.53 -7.76 -15.63
C CYS A 47 -8.47 -8.76 -16.13
N ALA A 48 -8.59 -10.02 -15.77
CA ALA A 48 -7.63 -11.05 -16.16
C ALA A 48 -7.75 -11.45 -17.64
N ASP A 49 -8.97 -11.49 -18.20
CA ASP A 49 -9.24 -11.98 -19.55
C ASP A 49 -9.23 -10.86 -20.60
N GLU A 50 -9.64 -9.66 -20.23
CA GLU A 50 -9.89 -8.55 -21.18
C GLU A 50 -8.82 -7.43 -21.05
N SER A 51 -7.74 -7.62 -20.27
CA SER A 51 -6.64 -6.66 -20.18
C SER A 51 -5.29 -7.32 -19.95
N ASP A 52 -4.22 -6.54 -20.20
CA ASP A 52 -2.82 -6.95 -19.93
C ASP A 52 -2.35 -6.59 -18.52
N MET A 53 -3.21 -6.00 -17.68
CA MET A 53 -2.83 -5.59 -16.33
C MET A 53 -2.48 -6.79 -15.44
N PHE A 54 -1.68 -6.54 -14.42
CA PHE A 54 -1.37 -7.54 -13.41
C PHE A 54 -2.48 -7.62 -12.36
N VAL A 55 -3.13 -8.79 -12.26
CA VAL A 55 -4.25 -9.02 -11.33
C VAL A 55 -3.76 -9.78 -10.10
N ASN A 56 -3.85 -9.18 -8.93
CA ASN A 56 -3.48 -9.77 -7.66
C ASN A 56 -4.72 -10.02 -6.78
N TRP A 57 -4.80 -11.21 -6.21
CA TRP A 57 -5.70 -11.51 -5.11
C TRP A 57 -4.93 -11.45 -3.80
N ALA A 58 -5.34 -10.59 -2.86
CA ALA A 58 -4.74 -10.49 -1.53
C ALA A 58 -5.73 -10.92 -0.45
N THR A 59 -5.27 -11.77 0.44
CA THR A 59 -6.04 -12.30 1.59
C THR A 59 -5.30 -12.01 2.88
N ILE A 60 -6.01 -11.46 3.86
CA ILE A 60 -5.56 -11.44 5.25
C ILE A 60 -5.96 -12.77 5.88
N VAL A 61 -4.99 -13.40 6.54
CA VAL A 61 -5.24 -14.70 7.19
C VAL A 61 -5.81 -14.46 8.58
N PHE A 62 -7.03 -14.92 8.77
CA PHE A 62 -7.78 -14.95 10.03
C PHE A 62 -8.03 -16.40 10.45
N LYS A 63 -8.52 -16.61 11.66
CA LYS A 63 -8.89 -17.94 12.14
C LYS A 63 -9.98 -18.59 11.28
N PHE A 64 -10.96 -17.81 10.80
CA PHE A 64 -12.07 -18.35 10.01
C PHE A 64 -11.65 -18.87 8.63
N ASN A 65 -10.59 -18.32 8.04
CA ASN A 65 -10.15 -18.70 6.69
C ASN A 65 -8.83 -19.48 6.64
N GLU A 66 -8.11 -19.64 7.75
CA GLU A 66 -6.77 -20.26 7.77
C GLU A 66 -6.74 -21.73 7.29
N ASN A 67 -7.85 -22.44 7.40
CA ASN A 67 -7.99 -23.81 6.89
C ASN A 67 -8.49 -23.87 5.44
N HIS A 68 -8.86 -22.73 4.84
CA HIS A 68 -9.42 -22.62 3.50
C HIS A 68 -8.46 -21.96 2.50
N LEU A 69 -7.19 -21.70 2.89
CA LEU A 69 -6.24 -20.97 2.05
C LEU A 69 -5.96 -21.65 0.70
N LEU A 70 -5.96 -23.00 0.66
CA LEU A 70 -5.82 -23.73 -0.60
C LEU A 70 -7.06 -23.54 -1.50
N GLN A 71 -8.25 -23.56 -0.93
CA GLN A 71 -9.49 -23.30 -1.65
C GLN A 71 -9.49 -21.88 -2.23
N ILE A 72 -9.12 -20.87 -1.43
CA ILE A 72 -9.01 -19.47 -1.87
C ILE A 72 -7.96 -19.32 -2.98
N SER A 73 -6.80 -19.96 -2.83
CA SER A 73 -5.75 -19.96 -3.86
C SER A 73 -6.23 -20.58 -5.19
N ASN A 74 -7.01 -21.65 -5.13
CA ASN A 74 -7.59 -22.28 -6.32
C ASN A 74 -8.67 -21.38 -6.96
N LEU A 75 -9.47 -20.69 -6.16
CA LEU A 75 -10.41 -19.69 -6.66
C LEU A 75 -9.67 -18.55 -7.38
N ALA A 76 -8.61 -18.00 -6.77
CA ALA A 76 -7.78 -16.97 -7.40
C ALA A 76 -7.23 -17.43 -8.76
N LYS A 77 -6.72 -18.67 -8.84
CA LYS A 77 -6.27 -19.27 -10.08
C LYS A 77 -7.39 -19.42 -11.11
N LYS A 78 -8.58 -19.88 -10.69
CA LYS A 78 -9.76 -20.01 -11.55
C LYS A 78 -10.22 -18.68 -12.13
N GLN A 79 -10.10 -17.58 -11.36
CA GLN A 79 -10.41 -16.24 -11.82
C GLN A 79 -9.34 -15.65 -12.76
N GLY A 80 -8.23 -16.35 -12.98
CA GLY A 80 -7.16 -15.89 -13.86
C GLY A 80 -6.18 -14.91 -13.21
N CYS A 81 -6.15 -14.83 -11.88
CA CYS A 81 -5.21 -13.95 -11.18
C CYS A 81 -3.76 -14.33 -11.48
N ASP A 82 -2.90 -13.33 -11.61
CA ASP A 82 -1.45 -13.51 -11.79
C ASP A 82 -0.76 -13.86 -10.49
N SER A 83 -1.26 -13.38 -9.35
CA SER A 83 -0.72 -13.73 -8.06
C SER A 83 -1.79 -13.89 -6.99
N PHE A 84 -1.45 -14.70 -5.98
CA PHE A 84 -2.18 -14.86 -4.75
C PHE A 84 -1.26 -14.53 -3.58
N GLN A 85 -1.67 -13.54 -2.78
CA GLN A 85 -0.87 -13.01 -1.69
C GLN A 85 -1.55 -13.24 -0.35
N LEU A 86 -0.84 -13.88 0.57
CA LEU A 86 -1.25 -14.00 1.97
C LEU A 86 -0.59 -12.91 2.82
N THR A 87 -1.38 -12.31 3.68
CA THR A 87 -0.95 -11.27 4.61
C THR A 87 -1.41 -11.66 6.00
N TYR A 88 -0.47 -11.75 6.94
CA TYR A 88 -0.78 -11.95 8.36
C TYR A 88 -0.82 -10.59 9.03
N SER A 89 -1.95 -10.28 9.66
CA SER A 89 -2.13 -8.99 10.33
C SER A 89 -1.73 -9.11 11.81
N THR A 90 -1.14 -8.05 12.31
CA THR A 90 -0.89 -7.86 13.76
C THR A 90 -1.87 -6.86 14.37
N LYS A 91 -2.88 -6.46 13.62
CA LYS A 91 -3.83 -5.40 13.97
C LYS A 91 -5.03 -5.92 14.76
N PHE A 92 -4.75 -6.77 15.73
CA PHE A 92 -5.76 -7.33 16.62
C PHE A 92 -5.61 -6.74 18.03
N GLY A 93 -6.75 -6.51 18.69
CA GLY A 93 -6.83 -6.11 20.07
C GLY A 93 -7.14 -4.63 20.31
N SER A 94 -7.45 -4.30 21.56
CA SER A 94 -7.99 -3.02 22.02
C SER A 94 -7.15 -1.80 21.63
N LYS A 95 -5.84 -1.91 21.64
CA LYS A 95 -4.94 -0.80 21.25
C LYS A 95 -5.15 -0.32 19.82
N TYR A 96 -5.56 -1.22 18.91
CA TYR A 96 -5.84 -0.85 17.52
C TYR A 96 -7.21 -0.19 17.40
N GLY A 97 -8.22 -0.74 18.10
CA GLY A 97 -9.56 -0.17 18.18
C GLY A 97 -9.57 1.23 18.80
N GLU A 98 -8.79 1.46 19.86
CA GLU A 98 -8.63 2.78 20.47
C GLU A 98 -8.00 3.81 19.52
N ALA A 99 -6.98 3.41 18.75
CA ALA A 99 -6.30 4.29 17.81
C ALA A 99 -7.15 4.73 16.63
N TYR A 100 -8.17 3.93 16.24
CA TYR A 100 -9.01 4.16 15.06
C TYR A 100 -10.50 4.38 15.39
N GLY A 101 -10.84 4.51 16.68
CA GLY A 101 -12.16 4.95 17.13
C GLY A 101 -13.26 3.90 17.02
N GLY A 102 -12.96 2.60 17.04
CA GLY A 102 -13.96 1.54 16.97
C GLY A 102 -13.52 0.20 17.52
N GLU A 103 -14.47 -0.66 17.85
CA GLU A 103 -14.27 -2.08 18.09
C GLU A 103 -13.87 -2.74 16.77
N TYR A 104 -12.58 -2.77 16.47
CA TYR A 104 -12.10 -3.16 15.15
C TYR A 104 -12.06 -4.67 14.95
N ASP A 105 -12.08 -5.49 16.00
CA ASP A 105 -11.80 -6.91 15.83
C ASP A 105 -12.67 -7.82 16.66
N LEU A 106 -13.85 -8.10 16.12
CA LEU A 106 -14.62 -9.30 16.43
C LEU A 106 -13.99 -10.56 15.79
N LEU A 107 -12.92 -10.39 14.99
CA LEU A 107 -12.27 -11.47 14.27
C LEU A 107 -11.03 -11.93 15.02
N GLU A 108 -10.92 -13.25 15.20
CA GLU A 108 -9.75 -13.84 15.81
C GLU A 108 -8.57 -13.93 14.83
N PRO A 109 -7.33 -13.66 15.29
CA PRO A 109 -6.15 -13.89 14.50
C PRO A 109 -5.97 -15.37 14.18
N SER A 110 -5.29 -15.68 13.08
CA SER A 110 -4.93 -17.06 12.76
C SER A 110 -4.01 -17.65 13.83
N GLU A 111 -4.39 -18.79 14.39
CA GLU A 111 -3.60 -19.49 15.41
C GLU A 111 -2.26 -20.00 14.85
N LYS A 112 -2.23 -20.37 13.57
CA LYS A 112 -1.05 -20.92 12.90
C LYS A 112 0.07 -19.90 12.76
N TYR A 113 -0.28 -18.61 12.79
CA TYR A 113 0.63 -17.53 12.41
C TYR A 113 0.74 -16.41 13.44
N ILE A 114 0.26 -16.65 14.66
CA ILE A 114 0.56 -15.80 15.82
C ILE A 114 2.05 -15.96 16.15
N SER A 115 2.88 -15.15 15.53
CA SER A 115 4.28 -15.08 15.90
C SER A 115 4.39 -14.32 17.24
N LYS A 116 5.12 -14.88 18.20
CA LYS A 116 5.46 -14.20 19.47
C LYS A 116 6.19 -12.86 19.28
N THR A 117 6.63 -12.58 18.05
CA THR A 117 7.44 -11.39 17.70
C THR A 117 6.65 -10.32 16.96
N HIS A 118 5.33 -10.47 16.78
CA HIS A 118 4.49 -9.53 16.04
C HIS A 118 5.04 -9.17 14.64
N ARG A 119 5.77 -10.07 14.00
CA ARG A 119 6.31 -9.84 12.67
C ARG A 119 5.23 -10.01 11.62
N TYR A 120 5.19 -9.06 10.73
CA TYR A 120 4.34 -9.07 9.55
C TYR A 120 4.96 -10.01 8.51
N GLU A 121 4.41 -11.20 8.35
CA GLU A 121 4.81 -12.14 7.30
C GLU A 121 3.93 -11.92 6.06
N ARG A 122 4.56 -11.95 4.91
CA ARG A 122 3.90 -11.81 3.63
C ARG A 122 4.29 -12.95 2.73
N HIS A 123 3.31 -13.74 2.32
CA HIS A 123 3.50 -14.84 1.39
C HIS A 123 2.86 -14.47 0.05
N THR A 124 3.60 -14.67 -1.03
CA THR A 124 3.11 -14.42 -2.37
C THR A 124 3.37 -15.64 -3.23
N LYS A 125 2.34 -16.09 -3.95
CA LYS A 125 2.44 -17.14 -4.96
C LYS A 125 2.09 -16.52 -6.31
N ASN A 126 3.02 -16.56 -7.24
CA ASN A 126 2.75 -16.19 -8.63
C ASN A 126 2.03 -17.37 -9.32
N LEU A 127 0.83 -17.12 -9.80
CA LEU A 127 -0.03 -18.13 -10.41
C LEU A 127 0.13 -18.22 -11.93
N SER A 128 0.45 -17.11 -12.60
CA SER A 128 0.52 -17.02 -14.06
C SER A 128 1.95 -16.99 -14.63
N GLY A 129 2.94 -16.78 -13.78
CA GLY A 129 4.32 -16.52 -14.23
C GLY A 129 4.56 -15.10 -14.77
N ARG A 130 3.53 -14.26 -14.89
CA ARG A 130 3.69 -12.85 -15.24
C ARG A 130 4.37 -12.09 -14.11
N ILE A 131 5.35 -11.26 -14.45
CA ILE A 131 6.08 -10.45 -13.47
C ILE A 131 5.42 -9.09 -13.36
N PRO A 132 5.05 -8.64 -12.14
CA PRO A 132 4.50 -7.29 -11.97
C PRO A 132 5.48 -6.25 -12.50
N MET A 133 5.00 -5.30 -13.30
CA MET A 133 5.81 -4.18 -13.79
C MET A 133 6.47 -3.41 -12.64
N ARG A 134 5.85 -3.41 -11.46
CA ARG A 134 6.46 -2.86 -10.25
C ARG A 134 7.85 -3.43 -9.95
N LEU A 135 8.05 -4.74 -10.14
CA LEU A 135 9.37 -5.36 -9.97
C LEU A 135 10.35 -4.92 -11.05
N HIS A 136 9.88 -4.73 -12.28
CA HIS A 136 10.69 -4.17 -13.36
C HIS A 136 11.11 -2.72 -13.05
N TYR A 137 10.19 -1.88 -12.63
CA TYR A 137 10.50 -0.51 -12.18
C TYR A 137 11.47 -0.47 -11.00
N MET A 138 11.39 -1.41 -10.08
CA MET A 138 12.34 -1.50 -8.98
C MET A 138 13.76 -1.75 -9.46
N LYS A 139 13.95 -2.61 -10.45
CA LYS A 139 15.27 -2.86 -11.07
C LYS A 139 15.81 -1.62 -11.81
N THR A 140 14.97 -0.96 -12.60
CA THR A 140 15.36 0.25 -13.35
C THR A 140 15.65 1.45 -12.46
N ASN A 141 15.00 1.53 -11.30
CA ASN A 141 15.17 2.62 -10.34
C ASN A 141 16.33 2.41 -9.36
N TYR A 142 17.06 1.28 -9.43
CA TYR A 142 18.20 1.07 -8.55
C TYR A 142 19.33 2.10 -8.78
N LYS A 143 19.52 2.55 -10.02
CA LYS A 143 20.45 3.64 -10.34
C LYS A 143 20.01 4.94 -9.67
N LYS A 144 18.74 5.30 -9.82
CA LYS A 144 18.13 6.49 -9.20
C LYS A 144 18.18 6.40 -7.66
N PHE A 145 17.97 5.22 -7.10
CA PHE A 145 18.15 4.98 -5.67
C PHE A 145 19.57 5.32 -5.20
N LYS A 146 20.61 4.87 -5.92
CA LYS A 146 22.01 5.20 -5.57
C LYS A 146 22.28 6.70 -5.62
N GLU A 147 21.72 7.40 -6.61
CA GLU A 147 21.85 8.84 -6.76
C GLU A 147 21.18 9.59 -5.59
N ILE A 148 19.94 9.22 -5.26
CA ILE A 148 19.20 9.83 -4.14
C ILE A 148 19.88 9.52 -2.79
N LYS A 149 20.36 8.28 -2.58
CA LYS A 149 21.10 7.91 -1.37
C LYS A 149 22.37 8.79 -1.16
N LYS A 150 23.01 9.25 -2.26
CA LYS A 150 24.13 10.17 -2.16
C LYS A 150 23.73 11.60 -1.81
N GLN A 151 22.54 12.03 -2.27
CA GLN A 151 22.03 13.38 -2.02
C GLN A 151 21.50 13.56 -0.60
N PHE A 152 20.94 12.50 -0.02
CA PHE A 152 20.39 12.53 1.33
C PHE A 152 21.37 11.91 2.32
N THR A 153 22.17 12.77 2.98
CA THR A 153 23.18 12.37 3.97
C THR A 153 22.59 12.12 5.37
N GLY A 154 21.33 12.50 5.60
CA GLY A 154 20.61 12.27 6.86
C GLY A 154 20.13 10.83 7.04
N ASP A 155 19.42 10.61 8.15
CA ASP A 155 18.92 9.27 8.54
C ASP A 155 17.73 8.80 7.70
N ILE A 156 17.17 9.67 6.84
CA ILE A 156 16.01 9.36 6.00
C ILE A 156 16.40 9.44 4.53
N ILE A 157 16.03 8.39 3.80
CA ILE A 157 16.15 8.36 2.34
C ILE A 157 14.72 8.39 1.78
N PRO A 158 14.25 9.53 1.23
CA PRO A 158 12.87 9.67 0.77
C PRO A 158 12.56 8.73 -0.40
N MET A 159 11.95 7.59 -0.10
CA MET A 159 11.58 6.58 -1.10
C MET A 159 10.59 7.08 -2.13
N CYS A 160 9.81 8.10 -1.80
CA CYS A 160 8.89 8.76 -2.72
C CYS A 160 9.63 9.47 -3.88
N LEU A 161 10.87 9.91 -3.69
CA LEU A 161 11.71 10.49 -4.74
C LEU A 161 12.31 9.46 -5.70
N ILE A 162 12.33 8.19 -5.32
CA ILE A 162 12.88 7.13 -6.17
C ILE A 162 11.92 6.74 -7.31
N GLY A 163 10.72 7.30 -7.34
CA GLY A 163 9.84 7.25 -8.50
C GLY A 163 8.93 6.02 -8.58
N ASN A 164 9.02 5.09 -7.65
CA ASN A 164 8.22 3.87 -7.68
C ASN A 164 6.86 3.96 -7.02
N ARG A 165 6.59 5.00 -6.28
CA ARG A 165 5.42 5.03 -5.43
C ARG A 165 4.35 5.97 -5.92
N GLY A 166 4.69 6.75 -6.93
CA GLY A 166 3.75 7.75 -7.43
C GLY A 166 3.29 8.69 -6.32
N SER A 167 2.45 9.61 -6.66
CA SER A 167 1.69 10.39 -5.70
C SER A 167 0.50 9.58 -5.20
N TYR A 168 0.13 9.79 -3.96
CA TYR A 168 -1.08 9.27 -3.37
C TYR A 168 -2.13 10.37 -3.28
N MET A 169 -3.34 10.11 -3.75
CA MET A 169 -4.47 11.02 -3.60
C MET A 169 -5.45 10.42 -2.59
N ASN A 170 -5.81 11.18 -1.56
CA ASN A 170 -6.82 10.76 -0.59
C ASN A 170 -8.25 11.03 -1.12
N ALA A 171 -9.26 10.59 -0.36
CA ALA A 171 -10.67 10.77 -0.74
C ALA A 171 -11.10 12.25 -0.85
N GLU A 172 -10.41 13.15 -0.17
CA GLU A 172 -10.63 14.60 -0.23
C GLU A 172 -10.00 15.23 -1.49
N GLY A 173 -9.23 14.47 -2.27
CA GLY A 173 -8.53 14.95 -3.45
C GLY A 173 -7.17 15.58 -3.17
N THR A 174 -6.69 15.54 -1.95
CA THR A 174 -5.34 16.04 -1.61
C THR A 174 -4.29 15.05 -2.06
N ILE A 175 -3.25 15.53 -2.74
CA ILE A 175 -2.15 14.73 -3.23
C ILE A 175 -1.01 14.75 -2.21
N PHE A 176 -0.44 13.60 -1.95
CA PHE A 176 0.66 13.37 -1.02
C PHE A 176 1.81 12.63 -1.71
N PRO A 177 3.05 12.75 -1.22
CA PRO A 177 4.18 12.02 -1.79
C PRO A 177 4.09 10.51 -1.58
N CYS A 178 3.32 10.05 -0.59
CA CYS A 178 2.99 8.65 -0.38
C CYS A 178 1.77 8.50 0.55
N SER A 179 1.17 7.31 0.58
CA SER A 179 0.00 7.02 1.42
C SER A 179 0.26 7.20 2.92
N TRP A 180 1.47 6.95 3.39
CA TRP A 180 1.81 7.10 4.81
C TRP A 180 1.74 8.55 5.30
N THR A 181 1.97 9.52 4.44
CA THR A 181 1.89 10.94 4.79
C THR A 181 0.47 11.51 4.75
N SER A 182 -0.51 10.71 4.35
CA SER A 182 -1.92 11.11 4.27
C SER A 182 -2.75 10.72 5.50
N PHE A 183 -2.20 9.91 6.40
CA PHE A 183 -2.93 9.49 7.59
C PHE A 183 -2.99 10.62 8.61
N PRO A 184 -4.19 10.98 9.08
CA PRO A 184 -4.36 12.01 10.10
C PRO A 184 -4.06 11.41 11.49
N TYR A 185 -2.81 11.09 11.76
CA TYR A 185 -2.43 10.85 13.15
C TYR A 185 -2.52 12.17 13.90
N LYS A 186 -3.36 12.22 14.92
CA LYS A 186 -3.64 13.44 15.67
C LYS A 186 -2.42 13.98 16.42
N SER A 187 -1.45 13.13 16.71
CA SER A 187 -0.18 13.53 17.29
C SER A 187 0.90 12.52 16.97
N LEU A 188 2.07 13.00 16.59
CA LEU A 188 3.23 12.19 16.28
C LEU A 188 4.33 12.49 17.29
N GLU A 189 4.80 11.49 18.01
CA GLU A 189 6.00 11.63 18.82
C GLU A 189 7.25 11.39 17.97
N HIS A 190 8.07 12.40 17.85
CA HIS A 190 9.38 12.30 17.23
C HIS A 190 10.43 12.93 18.14
N ASN A 191 11.42 12.14 18.53
CA ASN A 191 12.50 12.58 19.46
C ASN A 191 11.98 13.26 20.73
N GLY A 192 10.91 12.71 21.34
CA GLY A 192 10.31 13.24 22.56
C GLY A 192 9.49 14.54 22.38
N LYS A 193 9.22 14.93 21.14
CA LYS A 193 8.33 16.05 20.82
C LYS A 193 7.08 15.54 20.13
N THR A 194 5.93 15.96 20.64
CA THR A 194 4.65 15.77 19.97
C THR A 194 4.54 16.78 18.84
N ILE A 195 4.45 16.31 17.60
CA ILE A 195 4.16 17.16 16.44
C ILE A 195 2.68 16.99 16.14
N ASP A 196 1.90 18.05 16.29
CA ASP A 196 0.53 18.04 15.85
C ASP A 196 0.51 18.03 14.31
N TRP A 197 -0.11 17.00 13.72
CA TRP A 197 -0.22 16.89 12.27
C TRP A 197 -0.91 18.11 11.66
N GLU A 198 -1.93 18.65 12.34
CA GLU A 198 -2.68 19.82 11.87
C GLU A 198 -1.81 21.07 11.83
N ASP A 199 -0.77 21.15 12.66
CA ASP A 199 0.20 22.24 12.68
C ASP A 199 1.34 22.08 11.66
N SER A 200 1.41 20.95 10.98
CA SER A 200 2.43 20.74 9.97
C SER A 200 2.29 21.76 8.83
N PHE A 201 3.43 22.24 8.35
CA PHE A 201 3.50 23.12 7.18
C PHE A 201 2.73 22.56 5.98
N PHE A 202 2.82 21.26 5.74
CA PHE A 202 2.14 20.61 4.62
C PHE A 202 0.63 20.67 4.77
N VAL A 203 0.08 20.35 5.94
CA VAL A 203 -1.37 20.36 6.17
C VAL A 203 -1.94 21.78 6.05
N LYS A 204 -1.26 22.78 6.57
CA LYS A 204 -1.67 24.19 6.41
C LYS A 204 -1.74 24.64 4.95
N ASN A 205 -0.93 24.05 4.09
CA ASN A 205 -0.85 24.39 2.66
C ASN A 205 -1.46 23.32 1.72
N LYS A 206 -2.15 22.29 2.26
CA LYS A 206 -2.70 21.17 1.47
C LYS A 206 -3.67 21.60 0.34
N HIS A 207 -4.27 22.78 0.44
CA HIS A 207 -5.13 23.34 -0.60
C HIS A 207 -4.38 23.60 -1.91
N LEU A 208 -3.07 23.85 -1.87
CA LEU A 208 -2.22 24.07 -3.04
C LEU A 208 -2.01 22.77 -3.85
N VAL A 209 -2.16 21.62 -3.20
CA VAL A 209 -1.95 20.29 -3.79
C VAL A 209 -3.22 19.45 -3.84
N ASN A 210 -4.39 20.11 -3.89
CA ASN A 210 -5.68 19.45 -4.00
C ASN A 210 -6.16 19.39 -5.44
N ALA A 211 -6.43 18.17 -5.95
CA ALA A 211 -6.86 17.92 -7.33
C ALA A 211 -8.33 18.35 -7.61
N LYS A 212 -9.11 18.64 -6.58
CA LYS A 212 -10.47 19.19 -6.74
C LYS A 212 -10.48 20.70 -6.99
N GLY A 213 -9.31 21.35 -6.88
CA GLY A 213 -9.13 22.76 -7.22
C GLY A 213 -8.98 22.99 -8.74
N ASN A 214 -8.69 24.24 -9.11
CA ASN A 214 -8.54 24.65 -10.50
C ASN A 214 -7.14 24.39 -11.09
N ARG A 215 -6.27 23.67 -10.37
CA ARG A 215 -4.90 23.38 -10.80
C ARG A 215 -4.83 22.04 -11.51
N SER A 216 -4.08 21.96 -12.60
CA SER A 216 -3.80 20.70 -13.25
C SER A 216 -2.89 19.81 -12.36
N LEU A 217 -2.91 18.49 -12.61
CA LEU A 217 -2.03 17.56 -11.91
C LEU A 217 -0.54 17.94 -12.11
N GLU A 218 -0.17 18.38 -13.28
CA GLU A 218 1.18 18.84 -13.60
C GLU A 218 1.57 20.07 -12.75
N GLN A 219 0.69 21.06 -12.63
CA GLN A 219 0.91 22.22 -11.77
C GLN A 219 1.05 21.85 -10.30
N ILE A 220 0.26 20.86 -9.85
CA ILE A 220 0.33 20.36 -8.49
C ILE A 220 1.65 19.64 -8.25
N LEU A 221 2.07 18.75 -9.13
CA LEU A 221 3.29 17.96 -8.98
C LEU A 221 4.57 18.79 -9.09
N ASN A 222 4.52 19.97 -9.73
CA ASN A 222 5.62 20.91 -9.84
C ASN A 222 5.56 22.05 -8.82
N ASP A 223 4.69 21.96 -7.79
CA ASP A 223 4.58 22.99 -6.77
C ASP A 223 5.79 23.01 -5.82
N ASP A 224 6.23 24.19 -5.43
CA ASP A 224 7.35 24.39 -4.49
C ASP A 224 7.09 23.79 -3.11
N LEU A 225 5.83 23.52 -2.78
CA LEU A 225 5.45 22.84 -1.55
C LEU A 225 6.15 21.47 -1.41
N TRP A 226 6.32 20.76 -2.52
CA TRP A 226 7.02 19.47 -2.54
C TRP A 226 8.49 19.61 -2.19
N GLN A 227 9.17 20.62 -2.75
CA GLN A 227 10.56 20.89 -2.44
C GLN A 227 10.75 21.23 -0.96
N LYS A 228 9.91 22.11 -0.42
CA LYS A 228 9.92 22.47 1.00
C LYS A 228 9.62 21.28 1.91
N LEU A 229 8.69 20.41 1.51
CA LEU A 229 8.41 19.18 2.24
C LEU A 229 9.64 18.26 2.30
N PHE A 230 10.33 18.06 1.19
CA PHE A 230 11.52 17.22 1.13
C PHE A 230 12.70 17.81 1.91
N GLU A 231 12.88 19.12 1.88
CA GLU A 231 13.86 19.82 2.70
C GLU A 231 13.59 19.67 4.20
N SER A 232 12.32 19.63 4.59
CA SER A 232 11.93 19.42 5.99
C SER A 232 12.33 18.05 6.51
N PHE A 233 12.46 17.03 5.66
CA PHE A 233 12.84 15.68 6.05
C PHE A 233 14.24 15.58 6.67
N THR A 234 15.13 16.52 6.38
CA THR A 234 16.47 16.57 6.98
C THR A 234 16.47 17.18 8.37
N LYS A 235 15.50 18.02 8.69
CA LYS A 235 15.43 18.78 9.96
C LYS A 235 14.33 18.28 10.88
N ASN A 236 13.19 17.96 10.33
CA ASN A 236 11.99 17.61 11.08
C ASN A 236 11.10 16.63 10.28
N PRO A 237 11.55 15.39 10.07
CA PRO A 237 10.82 14.43 9.26
C PRO A 237 9.51 14.00 9.95
N PHE A 238 8.51 13.66 9.15
CA PHE A 238 7.35 12.95 9.68
C PHE A 238 7.78 11.62 10.31
N VAL A 239 7.11 11.20 11.38
CA VAL A 239 7.40 9.92 12.05
C VAL A 239 7.30 8.75 11.07
N GLU A 240 6.31 8.77 10.17
CA GLU A 240 6.17 7.78 9.12
C GLU A 240 7.37 7.75 8.18
N CYS A 241 7.96 8.89 7.85
CA CYS A 241 9.18 8.93 7.05
C CYS A 241 10.35 8.29 7.81
N SER A 242 10.49 8.57 9.10
CA SER A 242 11.51 7.94 9.96
C SER A 242 11.33 6.43 10.05
N GLN A 243 10.09 5.96 10.23
CA GLN A 243 9.78 4.53 10.36
C GLN A 243 9.86 3.75 9.05
N LYS A 244 9.50 4.37 7.92
CA LYS A 244 9.35 3.68 6.63
C LYS A 244 10.47 3.96 5.65
N CYS A 245 11.19 5.06 5.83
CA CYS A 245 12.24 5.56 4.96
C CYS A 245 13.55 5.81 5.68
N SER A 246 13.70 5.34 6.94
CA SER A 246 15.02 5.37 7.60
C SER A 246 16.04 4.60 6.78
N LYS A 247 17.30 5.03 6.88
CA LYS A 247 18.43 4.42 6.16
C LYS A 247 18.48 2.90 6.38
N GLU A 248 18.28 2.46 7.61
CA GLU A 248 18.23 1.04 7.96
C GLU A 248 17.09 0.30 7.24
N VAL A 249 15.88 0.84 7.23
CA VAL A 249 14.72 0.23 6.57
C VAL A 249 14.90 0.20 5.06
N VAL A 250 15.47 1.26 4.50
CA VAL A 250 15.72 1.37 3.06
C VAL A 250 16.84 0.42 2.63
N ASP A 251 17.92 0.34 3.39
CA ASP A 251 19.02 -0.57 3.11
C ASP A 251 18.60 -2.04 3.23
N LYS A 252 17.74 -2.39 4.18
CA LYS A 252 17.11 -3.73 4.24
C LYS A 252 16.22 -4.04 3.04
N ARG A 253 15.56 -3.03 2.48
CA ARG A 253 14.66 -3.22 1.31
C ARG A 253 15.39 -3.26 -0.02
N TYR A 254 16.51 -2.55 -0.17
CA TYR A 254 17.25 -2.41 -1.41
C TYR A 254 18.68 -2.93 -1.33
N GLY A 255 19.20 -3.17 -0.12
CA GLY A 255 20.50 -3.77 0.13
C GLY A 255 20.37 -5.28 0.31
N VAL A 256 21.08 -6.03 -0.49
CA VAL A 256 21.38 -7.47 -0.35
C VAL A 256 20.15 -8.39 -0.30
N GLY A 257 19.80 -8.98 -1.43
CA GLY A 257 18.97 -10.19 -1.53
C GLY A 257 17.67 -10.09 -2.32
N TYR A 258 17.16 -8.90 -2.62
CA TYR A 258 15.95 -8.78 -3.46
C TYR A 258 16.24 -8.75 -4.97
N TYR A 259 17.50 -8.67 -5.37
CA TYR A 259 17.92 -8.44 -6.76
C TYR A 259 18.95 -9.42 -7.30
N THR A 260 19.28 -10.48 -6.56
CA THR A 260 20.32 -11.45 -6.96
C THR A 260 19.77 -12.83 -7.31
N ASN A 261 18.46 -12.94 -7.63
CA ASN A 261 17.93 -14.17 -8.26
C ASN A 261 16.98 -13.81 -9.39
#